data_1d4adc757fb83303acb5c8b4b36b391d
#
_entry.id   1d4adc757fb83303acb5c8b4b36b391d
#
_cell.length_a   1.000
_cell.length_b   1.000
_cell.length_c   1.000
_cell.angle_alpha   90.00
_cell.angle_beta   90.00
_cell.angle_gamma   90.00
#
_symmetry.space_group_name_H-M   'P 1'
#
loop_
_entity.id
_entity.type
_entity.pdbx_description
1 polymer ?
#
loop_
_entity_poly.entity_id
_entity_poly.type
_entity_poly.pdbx_seq_one_letter_code
_entity_poly.pdbx_strand_id
1 'polypeptide(L)' 'MAKSVKLGDIAAIVGVSTVTVSKALSDQKGVSEELRAQIKQLADEMGYQSPSEIR' A
#
# COMPACT_ATOMS: atom_id res chain seq x y z
N MET A 1 8.93 10.90 -17.88
CA MET A 1 9.56 9.87 -17.09
C MET A 1 8.61 9.33 -16.05
N ALA A 2 8.36 8.07 -16.13
CA ALA A 2 7.42 7.46 -15.21
C ALA A 2 8.04 7.26 -13.85
N LYS A 3 7.27 7.53 -12.84
CA LYS A 3 7.70 7.26 -11.49
C LYS A 3 7.10 5.97 -11.01
N SER A 4 7.94 5.08 -10.56
CA SER A 4 7.48 3.82 -10.01
C SER A 4 7.29 3.98 -8.52
N VAL A 5 6.05 3.88 -8.08
CA VAL A 5 5.74 3.89 -6.66
C VAL A 5 5.87 2.46 -6.16
N LYS A 6 6.65 2.30 -5.12
CA LYS A 6 6.92 0.98 -4.56
C LYS A 6 6.36 0.90 -3.15
N LEU A 7 6.27 -0.33 -2.67
CA LEU A 7 5.77 -0.55 -1.32
C LEU A 7 6.62 0.19 -0.30
N GLY A 8 7.92 0.26 -0.54
CA GLY A 8 8.79 0.98 0.37
C GLY A 8 8.46 2.45 0.49
N ASP A 9 8.03 3.06 -0.61
CA ASP A 9 7.64 4.46 -0.58
C ASP A 9 6.44 4.68 0.31
N ILE A 10 5.44 3.83 0.14
CA ILE A 10 4.23 3.92 0.95
C ILE A 10 4.56 3.63 2.41
N ALA A 11 5.38 2.61 2.63
CA ALA A 11 5.75 2.24 4.00
C ALA A 11 6.45 3.38 4.72
N ALA A 12 7.33 4.07 4.01
CA ALA A 12 8.06 5.18 4.61
C ALA A 12 7.13 6.32 4.99
N ILE A 13 6.15 6.60 4.15
CA ILE A 13 5.21 7.67 4.42
C ILE A 13 4.30 7.33 5.59
N VAL A 14 3.80 6.11 5.61
CA VAL A 14 2.89 5.68 6.66
C VAL A 14 3.66 5.38 7.95
N GLY A 15 4.92 4.97 7.83
CA GLY A 15 5.72 4.66 9.00
C GLY A 15 5.63 3.21 9.42
N VAL A 16 5.44 2.32 8.46
CA VAL A 16 5.35 0.89 8.75
C VAL A 16 6.31 0.16 7.81
N SER A 17 6.39 -1.15 7.99
CA SER A 17 7.24 -1.97 7.14
C SER A 17 6.56 -2.25 5.80
N THR A 18 7.37 -2.62 4.81
CA THR A 18 6.82 -2.97 3.52
C THR A 18 5.93 -4.20 3.61
N VAL A 19 6.24 -5.10 4.54
CA VAL A 19 5.40 -6.28 4.75
C VAL A 19 4.00 -5.86 5.17
N THR A 20 3.91 -4.88 6.07
CA THR A 20 2.62 -4.38 6.52
C THR A 20 1.84 -3.77 5.36
N VAL A 21 2.53 -2.99 4.52
CA VAL A 21 1.87 -2.38 3.36
C VAL A 21 1.35 -3.46 2.42
N SER A 22 2.17 -4.47 2.17
CA SER A 22 1.78 -5.56 1.28
C SER A 22 0.53 -6.28 1.82
N LYS A 23 0.51 -6.54 3.11
CA LYS A 23 -0.63 -7.20 3.73
C LYS A 23 -1.88 -6.33 3.62
N ALA A 24 -1.73 -5.04 3.84
CA ALA A 24 -2.86 -4.12 3.78
C ALA A 24 -3.45 -4.08 2.38
N LEU A 25 -2.60 -4.06 1.37
CA LEU A 25 -3.06 -3.98 0.00
C LEU A 25 -3.68 -5.29 -0.47
N SER A 26 -3.28 -6.40 0.15
CA SER A 26 -3.81 -7.72 -0.19
C SER A 26 -4.99 -8.12 0.69
N ASP A 27 -5.43 -7.22 1.57
CA ASP A 27 -6.55 -7.49 2.47
C ASP A 27 -6.27 -8.67 3.39
N GLN A 28 -5.03 -8.86 3.76
CA GLN A 28 -4.66 -9.94 4.66
C GLN A 28 -4.92 -9.53 6.10
N LYS A 29 -5.09 -10.53 6.93
CA LYS A 29 -5.29 -10.28 8.35
C LYS A 29 -3.99 -9.82 8.99
N GLY A 30 -4.10 -9.20 10.15
CA GLY A 30 -2.94 -8.71 10.85
C GLY A 30 -2.72 -7.22 10.68
N VAL A 31 -3.56 -6.57 9.90
CA VAL A 31 -3.52 -5.13 9.69
C VAL A 31 -4.87 -4.57 10.08
N SER A 32 -4.85 -3.50 10.88
CA SER A 32 -6.10 -2.89 11.32
C SER A 32 -6.81 -2.27 10.12
N GLU A 33 -8.14 -2.18 10.23
CA GLU A 33 -8.93 -1.60 9.15
C GLU A 33 -8.51 -0.16 8.88
N GLU A 34 -8.26 0.56 9.94
CA GLU A 34 -7.88 1.95 9.80
C GLU A 34 -6.58 2.09 9.05
N LEU A 35 -5.59 1.30 9.43
CA LEU A 35 -4.29 1.35 8.76
C LEU A 35 -4.42 0.89 7.32
N ARG A 36 -5.21 -0.14 7.10
CA ARG A 36 -5.41 -0.65 5.76
C ARG A 36 -6.03 0.40 4.86
N ALA A 37 -7.02 1.12 5.39
CA ALA A 37 -7.66 2.17 4.62
C ALA A 37 -6.68 3.28 4.28
N GLN A 38 -5.84 3.65 5.25
CA GLN A 38 -4.84 4.68 5.01
C GLN A 38 -3.87 4.28 3.92
N ILE A 39 -3.42 3.05 3.97
CA ILE A 39 -2.46 2.56 3.00
C ILE A 39 -3.09 2.50 1.61
N LYS A 40 -4.31 2.02 1.53
CA LYS A 40 -4.99 1.94 0.24
C LYS A 40 -5.22 3.32 -0.35
N GLN A 41 -5.63 4.26 0.48
CA GLN A 41 -5.87 5.61 0.00
C GLN A 41 -4.56 6.25 -0.48
N LEU A 42 -3.51 6.07 0.27
CA LEU A 42 -2.21 6.62 -0.10
C LEU A 42 -1.71 6.01 -1.40
N ALA A 43 -1.86 4.69 -1.52
CA ALA A 43 -1.45 4.02 -2.74
C ALA A 43 -2.20 4.57 -3.95
N ASP A 44 -3.49 4.81 -3.77
CA ASP A 44 -4.29 5.36 -4.85
C ASP A 44 -3.83 6.75 -5.22
N GLU A 45 -3.54 7.57 -4.23
CA GLU A 45 -3.09 8.93 -4.48
C GLU A 45 -1.74 8.97 -5.15
N MET A 46 -0.87 8.02 -4.81
CA MET A 46 0.46 7.97 -5.38
C MET A 46 0.50 7.23 -6.71
N GLY A 47 -0.61 6.66 -7.10
CA GLY A 47 -0.67 5.94 -8.37
C GLY A 47 -0.14 4.53 -8.31
N TYR A 48 0.03 3.98 -7.12
CA TYR A 48 0.48 2.60 -6.98
C TYR A 48 -0.67 1.65 -7.28
N GLN A 49 -0.40 0.65 -8.08
CA GLN A 49 -1.41 -0.33 -8.43
C GLN A 49 -1.04 -1.68 -7.85
N SER A 50 -1.95 -2.22 -7.08
CA SER A 50 -1.78 -3.52 -6.50
C SER A 50 -1.95 -4.59 -7.57
N PRO A 51 -1.16 -5.68 -7.51
CA PRO A 51 -1.34 -6.75 -8.49
C PRO A 51 -2.74 -7.34 -8.49
N SER A 52 -3.41 -7.34 -7.35
CA SER A 52 -4.75 -7.88 -7.27
C SER A 52 -5.78 -7.00 -7.98
N GLU A 53 -5.42 -5.75 -8.25
CA GLU A 53 -6.31 -4.85 -8.95
C GLU A 53 -6.18 -4.98 -10.46
N ILE A 54 -5.12 -5.59 -10.92
CA ILE A 54 -4.85 -5.70 -12.34
C ILE A 54 -5.53 -6.94 -12.87
N ARG A 55 -6.32 -6.75 -13.89
CA ARG A 55 -7.04 -7.84 -14.54
C ARG A 55 -6.56 -8.04 -15.94
#